data_2a8d04989c89fbcbbfc93107182366f6
#
_entry.id   2a8d04989c89fbcbbfc93107182366f6
#
_cell.length_a   1.000
_cell.length_b   1.000
_cell.length_c   1.000
_cell.angle_alpha   90.00
_cell.angle_beta   90.00
_cell.angle_gamma   90.00
#
_symmetry.space_group_name_H-M   'P 1'
#
loop_
_entity.id
_entity.type
_entity.pdbx_description
1 polymer ?
#
loop_
_entity_poly.entity_id
_entity_poly.type
_entity_poly.pdbx_seq_one_letter_code
_entity_poly.pdbx_strand_id
1 'polypeptide(L)'
;KRKERLAMLPPMSKCLNLGDLELVASKVLSPEAWAYYSSAADDLETYHENRAVFRRIWLRPRILRNVRYVDPSTKILGIPSALPFYITATALGRMGHPDGELNLTRAAAKTGLIQMIPTLSSVSFDEIIDARNQEGGPAQFFQLYVSTDRNVVANMLRRAEETNVKAIFVTVDAPQLG
;
A
#
# COMPACT_ATOMS: atom_id res chain seq x y z
N LYS A 1 11.46 -10.06 -23.24
CA LYS A 1 10.70 -10.82 -22.19
C LYS A 1 9.69 -9.97 -21.42
N ARG A 2 10.06 -8.80 -20.79
CA ARG A 2 9.09 -7.95 -20.05
C ARG A 2 8.10 -7.27 -21.01
N LYS A 3 8.58 -6.67 -22.10
CA LYS A 3 7.72 -6.03 -23.12
C LYS A 3 6.71 -7.02 -23.73
N GLU A 4 7.12 -8.24 -24.00
CA GLU A 4 6.25 -9.30 -24.52
C GLU A 4 5.16 -9.68 -23.50
N ARG A 5 5.52 -9.81 -22.22
CA ARG A 5 4.55 -10.07 -21.14
C ARG A 5 3.56 -8.92 -20.98
N LEU A 6 4.02 -7.67 -21.05
CA LEU A 6 3.16 -6.49 -20.99
C LEU A 6 2.17 -6.41 -22.18
N ALA A 7 2.59 -6.84 -23.38
CA ALA A 7 1.73 -6.86 -24.56
C ALA A 7 0.57 -7.89 -24.45
N MET A 8 0.69 -8.84 -23.52
CA MET A 8 -0.35 -9.86 -23.26
C MET A 8 -1.36 -9.44 -22.20
N LEU A 9 -1.23 -8.23 -21.65
CA LEU A 9 -2.14 -7.76 -20.62
C LEU A 9 -3.55 -7.52 -21.17
N PRO A 10 -4.59 -7.99 -20.47
CA PRO A 10 -5.93 -7.55 -20.76
C PRO A 10 -6.09 -6.06 -20.47
N PRO A 11 -6.94 -5.33 -21.18
CA PRO A 11 -7.25 -3.97 -20.82
C PRO A 11 -7.83 -3.89 -19.39
N MET A 12 -7.52 -2.84 -18.67
CA MET A 12 -7.99 -2.64 -17.27
C MET A 12 -9.51 -2.79 -17.13
N SER A 13 -10.28 -2.46 -18.18
CA SER A 13 -11.74 -2.64 -18.20
C SER A 13 -12.21 -4.09 -18.06
N LYS A 14 -11.32 -5.07 -18.25
CA LYS A 14 -11.60 -6.49 -18.04
C LYS A 14 -11.22 -6.99 -16.64
N CYS A 15 -10.55 -6.18 -15.84
CA CYS A 15 -10.22 -6.51 -14.45
C CYS A 15 -11.35 -5.97 -13.56
N LEU A 16 -12.22 -6.85 -13.10
CA LEU A 16 -13.43 -6.49 -12.33
C LEU A 16 -13.20 -6.50 -10.82
N ASN A 17 -12.13 -7.12 -10.37
CA ASN A 17 -11.81 -7.29 -8.96
C ASN A 17 -10.29 -7.44 -8.75
N LEU A 18 -9.85 -7.46 -7.48
CA LEU A 18 -8.43 -7.59 -7.13
C LEU A 18 -7.84 -8.96 -7.52
N GLY A 19 -8.66 -10.02 -7.56
CA GLY A 19 -8.21 -11.35 -8.02
C GLY A 19 -7.82 -11.36 -9.49
N ASP A 20 -8.53 -10.58 -10.33
CA ASP A 20 -8.17 -10.42 -11.74
C ASP A 20 -6.82 -9.71 -11.89
N LEU A 21 -6.57 -8.69 -11.04
CA LEU A 21 -5.28 -7.98 -11.02
C LEU A 21 -4.15 -8.90 -10.53
N GLU A 22 -4.40 -9.72 -9.52
CA GLU A 22 -3.45 -10.73 -9.03
C GLU A 22 -3.10 -11.73 -10.13
N LEU A 23 -4.09 -12.24 -10.87
CA LEU A 23 -3.87 -13.14 -12.00
C LEU A 23 -3.05 -12.48 -13.11
N VAL A 24 -3.29 -11.19 -13.38
CA VAL A 24 -2.48 -10.42 -14.34
C VAL A 24 -1.06 -10.27 -13.83
N ALA A 25 -0.87 -9.91 -12.56
CA ALA A 25 0.43 -9.75 -11.94
C ALA A 25 1.26 -11.03 -12.02
N SER A 26 0.66 -12.19 -11.75
CA SER A 26 1.34 -13.50 -11.83
C SER A 26 1.93 -13.82 -13.22
N LYS A 27 1.35 -13.25 -14.28
CA LYS A 27 1.82 -13.45 -15.67
C LYS A 27 2.86 -12.43 -16.11
N VAL A 28 2.89 -11.25 -15.47
CA VAL A 28 3.71 -10.10 -15.91
C VAL A 28 4.98 -9.94 -15.08
N LEU A 29 4.89 -10.19 -13.79
CA LEU A 29 6.02 -10.08 -12.89
C LEU A 29 7.12 -11.11 -13.20
N SER A 30 8.36 -10.82 -12.83
CA SER A 30 9.40 -11.85 -12.84
C SER A 30 9.07 -12.92 -11.79
N PRO A 31 9.62 -14.14 -11.93
CA PRO A 31 9.41 -15.19 -10.92
C PRO A 31 9.78 -14.73 -9.49
N GLU A 32 10.87 -13.98 -9.35
CA GLU A 32 11.35 -13.46 -8.07
C GLU A 32 10.38 -12.43 -7.49
N ALA A 33 9.92 -11.48 -8.32
CA ALA A 33 8.94 -10.48 -7.89
C ALA A 33 7.61 -11.12 -7.53
N TRP A 34 7.17 -12.09 -8.33
CA TRP A 34 5.94 -12.83 -8.04
C TRP A 34 6.06 -13.63 -6.74
N ALA A 35 7.17 -14.35 -6.53
CA ALA A 35 7.41 -15.09 -5.30
C ALA A 35 7.33 -14.15 -4.07
N TYR A 36 7.98 -12.97 -4.14
CA TYR A 36 7.94 -12.01 -3.05
C TYR A 36 6.51 -11.53 -2.71
N TYR A 37 5.72 -11.17 -3.73
CA TYR A 37 4.37 -10.62 -3.48
C TYR A 37 3.31 -11.68 -3.18
N SER A 38 3.47 -12.91 -3.66
CA SER A 38 2.45 -13.96 -3.56
C SER A 38 2.70 -14.97 -2.45
N SER A 39 3.86 -14.92 -1.79
CA SER A 39 4.19 -15.81 -0.69
C SER A 39 4.07 -15.11 0.68
N ALA A 40 4.12 -15.92 1.72
CA ALA A 40 4.19 -15.50 3.11
C ALA A 40 5.00 -16.54 3.89
N ALA A 41 5.07 -16.41 5.22
CA ALA A 41 5.86 -17.30 6.05
C ALA A 41 5.21 -18.69 6.21
N ASP A 42 6.06 -19.68 6.36
CA ASP A 42 5.74 -21.08 6.71
C ASP A 42 4.61 -21.67 5.83
N ASP A 43 3.60 -22.26 6.45
CA ASP A 43 2.50 -22.96 5.77
C ASP A 43 1.37 -22.01 5.27
N LEU A 44 1.60 -20.70 5.28
CA LEU A 44 0.68 -19.68 4.77
C LEU A 44 -0.66 -19.58 5.52
N GLU A 45 -0.77 -20.10 6.73
CA GLU A 45 -2.02 -20.13 7.52
C GLU A 45 -2.60 -18.73 7.70
N THR A 46 -1.81 -17.78 8.19
CA THR A 46 -2.25 -16.39 8.38
C THR A 46 -2.57 -15.71 7.04
N TYR A 47 -1.81 -16.01 6.00
CA TYR A 47 -2.08 -15.49 4.67
C TYR A 47 -3.45 -15.92 4.14
N HIS A 48 -3.80 -17.19 4.29
CA HIS A 48 -5.11 -17.71 3.91
C HIS A 48 -6.23 -17.16 4.79
N GLU A 49 -5.99 -17.06 6.11
CA GLU A 49 -6.97 -16.53 7.05
C GLU A 49 -7.27 -15.05 6.82
N ASN A 50 -6.30 -14.25 6.42
CA ASN A 50 -6.49 -12.85 6.07
C ASN A 50 -7.54 -12.62 4.97
N ARG A 51 -7.74 -13.60 4.10
CA ARG A 51 -8.82 -13.60 3.11
C ARG A 51 -10.10 -14.28 3.62
N ALA A 52 -9.95 -15.41 4.30
CA ALA A 52 -11.08 -16.22 4.76
C ALA A 52 -11.93 -15.50 5.81
N VAL A 53 -11.33 -14.66 6.65
CA VAL A 53 -12.02 -13.91 7.70
C VAL A 53 -13.18 -13.06 7.16
N PHE A 54 -13.03 -12.46 5.99
CA PHE A 54 -14.08 -11.63 5.38
C PHE A 54 -15.36 -12.41 5.03
N ARG A 55 -15.28 -13.73 4.87
CA ARG A 55 -16.46 -14.60 4.66
C ARG A 55 -17.29 -14.77 5.94
N ARG A 56 -16.75 -14.44 7.09
CA ARG A 56 -17.42 -14.50 8.40
C ARG A 56 -17.92 -13.15 8.89
N ILE A 57 -17.63 -12.07 8.14
CA ILE A 57 -18.06 -10.71 8.44
C ILE A 57 -19.23 -10.37 7.53
N TRP A 58 -20.40 -10.21 8.09
CA TRP A 58 -21.63 -9.93 7.35
C TRP A 58 -22.06 -8.48 7.54
N LEU A 59 -22.36 -7.80 6.44
CA LEU A 59 -22.95 -6.48 6.47
C LEU A 59 -24.47 -6.62 6.56
N ARG A 60 -25.06 -6.02 7.58
CA ARG A 60 -26.52 -5.96 7.71
C ARG A 60 -27.07 -4.80 6.89
N PRO A 61 -27.73 -5.04 5.75
CA PRO A 61 -28.28 -3.97 4.94
C PRO A 61 -29.42 -3.25 5.65
N ARG A 62 -29.54 -1.94 5.40
CA ARG A 62 -30.68 -1.13 5.81
C ARG A 62 -31.53 -0.84 4.57
N ILE A 63 -32.73 -1.39 4.53
CA ILE A 63 -33.69 -1.18 3.44
C ILE A 63 -34.47 0.13 3.60
N LEU A 64 -35.05 0.62 2.50
CA LEU A 64 -35.86 1.84 2.45
C LEU A 64 -35.12 3.11 2.94
N ARG A 65 -33.78 3.15 2.77
CA ARG A 65 -32.98 4.33 3.03
C ARG A 65 -32.69 5.06 1.73
N ASN A 66 -32.72 6.39 1.79
CA ASN A 66 -32.25 7.20 0.67
C ASN A 66 -30.73 7.06 0.56
N VAL A 67 -30.26 6.44 -0.52
CA VAL A 67 -28.84 6.22 -0.85
C VAL A 67 -28.39 7.02 -2.08
N ARG A 68 -29.14 8.07 -2.41
CA ARG A 68 -28.82 8.92 -3.58
C ARG A 68 -27.44 9.59 -3.45
N TYR A 69 -27.08 9.96 -2.22
CA TYR A 69 -25.79 10.55 -1.90
C TYR A 69 -25.14 9.72 -0.81
N VAL A 70 -23.97 9.15 -1.14
CA VAL A 70 -23.16 8.36 -0.20
C VAL A 70 -21.82 9.07 -0.06
N ASP A 71 -21.49 9.44 1.17
CA ASP A 71 -20.18 10.00 1.53
C ASP A 71 -19.44 9.00 2.42
N PRO A 72 -18.44 8.26 1.89
CA PRO A 72 -17.62 7.34 2.64
C PRO A 72 -16.40 8.00 3.32
N SER A 73 -16.26 9.31 3.21
CA SER A 73 -15.13 10.03 3.80
C SER A 73 -15.12 9.92 5.32
N THR A 74 -13.92 9.93 5.89
CA THR A 74 -13.71 9.81 7.33
C THR A 74 -12.40 10.47 7.76
N LYS A 75 -12.04 10.29 9.02
CA LYS A 75 -10.73 10.65 9.54
C LYS A 75 -10.02 9.40 10.07
N ILE A 76 -8.76 9.21 9.67
CA ILE A 76 -7.87 8.16 10.17
C ILE A 76 -6.79 8.84 11.01
N LEU A 77 -6.72 8.55 12.29
CA LEU A 77 -5.85 9.27 13.25
C LEU A 77 -6.03 10.81 13.21
N GLY A 78 -7.28 11.26 13.02
CA GLY A 78 -7.59 12.69 12.91
C GLY A 78 -7.32 13.30 11.52
N ILE A 79 -6.71 12.57 10.60
CA ILE A 79 -6.37 13.03 9.25
C ILE A 79 -7.51 12.69 8.27
N PRO A 80 -7.99 13.64 7.47
CA PRO A 80 -9.04 13.39 6.49
C PRO A 80 -8.61 12.32 5.46
N SER A 81 -9.54 11.42 5.15
CA SER A 81 -9.39 10.41 4.09
C SER A 81 -10.70 10.30 3.30
N ALA A 82 -10.62 10.18 2.00
CA ALA A 82 -11.78 10.02 1.13
C ALA A 82 -12.53 8.71 1.36
N LEU A 83 -11.86 7.69 1.91
CA LEU A 83 -12.41 6.37 2.20
C LEU A 83 -11.93 5.88 3.59
N PRO A 84 -12.64 4.95 4.25
CA PRO A 84 -12.29 4.45 5.58
C PRO A 84 -11.13 3.43 5.57
N PHE A 85 -10.17 3.60 4.69
CA PHE A 85 -8.94 2.81 4.61
C PHE A 85 -7.81 3.67 4.02
N TYR A 86 -6.59 3.19 4.14
CA TYR A 86 -5.37 3.82 3.61
C TYR A 86 -4.50 2.79 2.89
N ILE A 87 -3.57 3.26 2.09
CA ILE A 87 -2.58 2.41 1.41
C ILE A 87 -1.51 2.07 2.44
N THR A 88 -1.47 0.81 2.88
CA THR A 88 -0.49 0.33 3.86
C THR A 88 0.92 0.27 3.28
N ALA A 89 1.93 0.16 4.17
CA ALA A 89 3.32 0.08 3.77
C ALA A 89 3.56 -1.20 2.93
N THR A 90 3.95 -0.99 1.67
CA THR A 90 4.32 -2.06 0.75
C THR A 90 5.70 -1.76 0.20
N ALA A 91 6.67 -2.55 0.59
CA ALA A 91 8.08 -2.36 0.24
C ALA A 91 8.41 -2.89 -1.15
N LEU A 92 9.62 -2.53 -1.62
CA LEU A 92 10.23 -3.06 -2.85
C LEU A 92 9.35 -2.86 -4.11
N GLY A 93 8.66 -1.74 -4.20
CA GLY A 93 7.74 -1.43 -5.32
C GLY A 93 8.36 -1.53 -6.71
N ARG A 94 9.69 -1.31 -6.82
CA ARG A 94 10.42 -1.44 -8.10
C ARG A 94 10.53 -2.88 -8.61
N MET A 95 10.28 -3.88 -7.79
CA MET A 95 10.12 -5.26 -8.28
C MET A 95 8.88 -5.38 -9.18
N GLY A 96 7.82 -4.65 -8.88
CA GLY A 96 6.60 -4.63 -9.67
C GLY A 96 6.64 -3.67 -10.84
N HIS A 97 7.08 -2.43 -10.61
CA HIS A 97 7.09 -1.36 -11.62
C HIS A 97 8.31 -0.47 -11.47
N PRO A 98 8.90 0.08 -12.56
CA PRO A 98 10.08 0.97 -12.49
C PRO A 98 9.91 2.17 -11.57
N ASP A 99 8.72 2.76 -11.51
CA ASP A 99 8.40 3.89 -10.65
C ASP A 99 8.16 3.49 -9.17
N GLY A 100 8.08 2.17 -8.90
CA GLY A 100 7.95 1.67 -7.55
C GLY A 100 6.83 2.34 -6.74
N GLU A 101 7.16 2.77 -5.54
CA GLU A 101 6.25 3.39 -4.57
C GLU A 101 5.66 4.73 -5.04
N LEU A 102 6.27 5.40 -6.04
CA LEU A 102 5.70 6.63 -6.62
C LEU A 102 4.32 6.41 -7.25
N ASN A 103 4.06 5.19 -7.78
CA ASN A 103 2.72 4.86 -8.28
C ASN A 103 1.67 4.88 -7.17
N LEU A 104 2.03 4.42 -5.97
CA LEU A 104 1.14 4.45 -4.80
C LEU A 104 0.92 5.91 -4.36
N THR A 105 1.98 6.73 -4.37
CA THR A 105 1.89 8.16 -4.03
C THR A 105 0.95 8.90 -4.98
N ARG A 106 1.11 8.71 -6.29
CA ARG A 106 0.23 9.30 -7.30
C ARG A 106 -1.21 8.79 -7.20
N ALA A 107 -1.39 7.50 -6.92
CA ALA A 107 -2.72 6.93 -6.70
C ALA A 107 -3.37 7.51 -5.44
N ALA A 108 -2.63 7.63 -4.35
CA ALA A 108 -3.09 8.25 -3.11
C ALA A 108 -3.55 9.70 -3.35
N ALA A 109 -2.75 10.49 -4.06
CA ALA A 109 -3.10 11.87 -4.41
C ALA A 109 -4.40 11.96 -5.22
N LYS A 110 -4.52 11.13 -6.27
CA LYS A 110 -5.71 11.11 -7.15
C LYS A 110 -6.99 10.65 -6.45
N THR A 111 -6.88 9.83 -5.43
CA THR A 111 -8.03 9.23 -4.74
C THR A 111 -8.33 9.86 -3.39
N GLY A 112 -7.50 10.78 -2.91
CA GLY A 112 -7.63 11.38 -1.58
C GLY A 112 -7.37 10.41 -0.43
N LEU A 113 -6.58 9.34 -0.68
CA LEU A 113 -6.22 8.35 0.32
C LEU A 113 -4.87 8.66 0.96
N ILE A 114 -4.73 8.29 2.23
CA ILE A 114 -3.44 8.35 2.92
C ILE A 114 -2.57 7.19 2.42
N GLN A 115 -1.30 7.46 2.15
CA GLN A 115 -0.28 6.43 1.91
C GLN A 115 0.61 6.29 3.13
N MET A 116 0.96 5.05 3.49
CA MET A 116 2.04 4.76 4.43
C MET A 116 3.31 4.41 3.66
N ILE A 117 4.39 5.16 3.92
CA ILE A 117 5.70 4.93 3.31
C ILE A 117 6.40 3.80 4.08
N PRO A 118 6.92 2.76 3.41
CA PRO A 118 7.67 1.69 4.08
C PRO A 118 9.12 2.10 4.37
N THR A 119 9.70 1.56 5.45
CA THR A 119 11.14 1.70 5.72
C THR A 119 12.00 1.16 4.58
N LEU A 120 11.60 0.00 4.02
CA LEU A 120 12.33 -0.67 2.94
C LEU A 120 11.77 -0.28 1.56
N SER A 121 11.54 1.01 1.36
CA SER A 121 11.13 1.53 0.06
C SER A 121 12.25 1.36 -0.97
N SER A 122 11.88 1.01 -2.19
CA SER A 122 12.78 0.98 -3.35
C SER A 122 12.99 2.34 -4.03
N VAL A 123 12.18 3.32 -3.63
CA VAL A 123 12.29 4.74 -3.99
C VAL A 123 12.72 5.50 -2.74
N SER A 124 13.54 6.52 -2.90
CA SER A 124 13.98 7.31 -1.74
C SER A 124 12.80 8.01 -1.06
N PHE A 125 12.93 8.19 0.25
CA PHE A 125 11.91 8.87 1.05
C PHE A 125 11.63 10.27 0.50
N ASP A 126 12.66 11.00 0.10
CA ASP A 126 12.53 12.35 -0.43
C ASP A 126 11.80 12.40 -1.78
N GLU A 127 12.10 11.47 -2.71
CA GLU A 127 11.38 11.36 -3.98
C GLU A 127 9.87 11.10 -3.76
N ILE A 128 9.52 10.31 -2.76
CA ILE A 128 8.11 10.04 -2.41
C ILE A 128 7.44 11.30 -1.87
N ILE A 129 8.11 12.04 -0.98
CA ILE A 129 7.61 13.30 -0.43
C ILE A 129 7.45 14.36 -1.53
N ASP A 130 8.43 14.48 -2.41
CA ASP A 130 8.39 15.42 -3.53
C ASP A 130 7.24 15.10 -4.48
N ALA A 131 7.04 13.82 -4.82
CA ALA A 131 5.91 13.39 -5.64
C ALA A 131 4.57 13.71 -4.97
N ARG A 132 4.42 13.47 -3.66
CA ARG A 132 3.22 13.88 -2.92
C ARG A 132 2.96 15.38 -3.03
N ASN A 133 4.00 16.20 -2.84
CA ASN A 133 3.88 17.66 -2.87
C ASN A 133 3.50 18.15 -4.26
N GLN A 134 4.11 17.60 -5.32
CA GLN A 134 3.83 17.92 -6.71
C GLN A 134 2.39 17.59 -7.13
N GLU A 135 1.89 16.44 -6.67
CA GLU A 135 0.52 15.99 -6.97
C GLU A 135 -0.54 16.61 -6.05
N GLY A 136 -0.15 17.41 -5.04
CA GLY A 136 -1.08 17.95 -4.05
C GLY A 136 -1.74 16.87 -3.19
N GLY A 137 -1.03 15.78 -2.95
CA GLY A 137 -1.55 14.61 -2.25
C GLY A 137 -1.81 14.83 -0.76
N PRO A 138 -2.62 13.97 -0.12
CA PRO A 138 -2.92 14.04 1.29
C PRO A 138 -1.69 13.73 2.16
N ALA A 139 -1.85 13.89 3.47
CA ALA A 139 -0.83 13.53 4.44
C ALA A 139 -0.42 12.05 4.30
N GLN A 140 0.81 11.74 4.69
CA GLN A 140 1.37 10.38 4.66
C GLN A 140 1.67 9.90 6.07
N PHE A 141 1.71 8.58 6.24
CA PHE A 141 2.24 7.87 7.40
C PHE A 141 3.60 7.26 7.05
N PHE A 142 4.37 6.87 8.05
CA PHE A 142 5.64 6.19 7.86
C PHE A 142 5.68 4.92 8.72
N GLN A 143 6.00 3.79 8.10
CA GLN A 143 6.25 2.54 8.80
C GLN A 143 7.74 2.41 9.11
N LEU A 144 8.06 2.08 10.36
CA LEU A 144 9.41 2.00 10.87
C LEU A 144 9.77 0.59 11.32
N TYR A 145 10.83 0.04 10.74
CA TYR A 145 11.63 -1.01 11.36
C TYR A 145 12.75 -0.36 12.16
N VAL A 146 12.83 -0.73 13.45
CA VAL A 146 13.85 -0.17 14.34
C VAL A 146 15.20 -0.82 14.08
N SER A 147 16.16 -0.05 13.55
CA SER A 147 17.54 -0.49 13.38
C SER A 147 18.30 -0.57 14.71
N THR A 148 19.30 -1.44 14.77
CA THR A 148 20.28 -1.48 15.88
C THR A 148 21.10 -0.19 15.95
N ASP A 149 21.39 0.45 14.80
CA ASP A 149 21.96 1.78 14.76
C ASP A 149 20.89 2.83 15.05
N ARG A 150 20.94 3.38 16.26
CA ARG A 150 19.99 4.38 16.74
C ARG A 150 20.08 5.72 16.01
N ASN A 151 21.23 6.05 15.43
CA ASN A 151 21.41 7.27 14.66
C ASN A 151 20.62 7.20 13.35
N VAL A 152 20.58 6.04 12.70
CA VAL A 152 19.76 5.79 11.51
C VAL A 152 18.28 6.03 11.84
N VAL A 153 17.80 5.44 12.95
CA VAL A 153 16.41 5.62 13.39
C VAL A 153 16.11 7.10 13.69
N ALA A 154 16.99 7.77 14.43
CA ALA A 154 16.81 9.18 14.77
C ALA A 154 16.76 10.08 13.52
N ASN A 155 17.58 9.79 12.53
CA ASN A 155 17.58 10.52 11.26
C ASN A 155 16.29 10.31 10.48
N MET A 156 15.80 9.07 10.39
CA MET A 156 14.52 8.76 9.73
C MET A 156 13.35 9.49 10.40
N LEU A 157 13.29 9.48 11.74
CA LEU A 157 12.23 10.15 12.48
C LEU A 157 12.29 11.67 12.31
N ARG A 158 13.48 12.26 12.39
CA ARG A 158 13.65 13.69 12.14
C ARG A 158 13.19 14.06 10.73
N ARG A 159 13.58 13.26 9.73
CA ARG A 159 13.17 13.50 8.36
C ARG A 159 11.67 13.38 8.17
N ALA A 160 11.02 12.41 8.82
CA ALA A 160 9.57 12.27 8.81
C ALA A 160 8.86 13.49 9.42
N GLU A 161 9.40 14.02 10.52
CA GLU A 161 8.89 15.24 11.19
C GLU A 161 9.03 16.48 10.28
N GLU A 162 10.22 16.72 9.74
CA GLU A 162 10.52 17.83 8.82
C GLU A 162 9.61 17.85 7.58
N THR A 163 9.22 16.69 7.09
CA THR A 163 8.38 16.53 5.90
C THR A 163 6.89 16.42 6.19
N ASN A 164 6.50 16.66 7.45
CA ASN A 164 5.09 16.67 7.86
C ASN A 164 4.38 15.32 7.68
N VAL A 165 5.09 14.21 7.87
CA VAL A 165 4.49 12.90 8.06
C VAL A 165 3.67 12.90 9.35
N LYS A 166 2.45 12.38 9.33
CA LYS A 166 1.47 12.58 10.40
C LYS A 166 1.43 11.47 11.45
N ALA A 167 1.98 10.31 11.14
CA ALA A 167 2.06 9.20 12.10
C ALA A 167 3.24 8.28 11.76
N ILE A 168 3.80 7.69 12.82
CA ILE A 168 4.82 6.64 12.73
C ILE A 168 4.20 5.34 13.21
N PHE A 169 4.34 4.29 12.40
CA PHE A 169 3.91 2.93 12.73
C PHE A 169 5.15 2.06 12.98
N VAL A 170 5.41 1.72 14.22
CA VAL A 170 6.53 0.85 14.57
C VAL A 170 6.10 -0.60 14.41
N THR A 171 6.79 -1.33 13.56
CA THR A 171 6.55 -2.77 13.35
C THR A 171 7.20 -3.56 14.50
N VAL A 172 6.39 -4.33 15.22
CA VAL A 172 6.82 -5.08 16.41
C VAL A 172 6.53 -6.58 16.33
N ASP A 173 5.94 -7.03 15.23
CA ASP A 173 5.45 -8.39 15.00
C ASP A 173 6.28 -9.19 13.98
N ALA A 174 7.44 -8.68 13.55
CA ALA A 174 8.37 -9.37 12.65
C ALA A 174 9.61 -9.85 13.44
N PRO A 175 9.60 -11.05 14.02
CA PRO A 175 10.74 -11.58 14.78
C PRO A 175 11.94 -11.87 13.90
N GLN A 176 11.71 -12.17 12.63
CA GLN A 176 12.73 -12.37 11.60
C GLN A 176 12.14 -12.03 10.22
N LEU A 177 13.00 -11.83 9.26
CA LEU A 177 12.58 -11.73 7.86
C LEU A 177 12.11 -13.09 7.38
N GLY A 178 10.97 -13.13 6.70
CA GLY A 178 10.44 -14.31 6.06
C GLY A 178 11.21 -14.70 4.78
#